data_9c3b1b66e9cc394b3b6f4dabcf2f787a
#
_entry.id   9c3b1b66e9cc394b3b6f4dabcf2f787a
#
_cell.length_a   1.000
_cell.length_b   1.000
_cell.length_c   1.000
_cell.angle_alpha   90.00
_cell.angle_beta   90.00
_cell.angle_gamma   90.00
#
_symmetry.space_group_name_H-M   'P 1'
#
loop_
_entity.id
_entity.type
_entity.pdbx_description
1 polymer ?
#
loop_
_entity_poly.entity_id
_entity_poly.type
_entity_poly.pdbx_seq_one_letter_code
_entity_poly.pdbx_strand_id
1 'polypeptide(L)'
;MFKGLSWGGDCEMNSGAKVAVIGGAFVLVAGGIGYGAYSMLGDAGGGGGGMRSASESSKVKTGPPSAEEIAETSKSFFDAWTAGDATAAALLTNNEAGAEPVLASYGEDARIGEVKITPGPAVGTKVPYTVKATVSYDGKSKPLSYASELTVVRGLTTGKALVDWAPTVVHPQLTEGATLRTGESSTPTIEAVDHDGTVLTKEKYPSLGPILDTLREKYGKSAGGSAGIETWIEPADEAQPDITLVTLAKGRPGKVQTTLDAGAQAAAEQTVKKYAQASVVAVKPSTGAIRAVANNPATGFNAALQGKQAPGSTLKIMTAAMLLEKGLVTANKAVECPEEAIWQGRRFHNLKNFSLPDGSTFTQSFARSCNTAFIKLIDDTKDDAALPKIARDVFGIGLDWQTGVVTTDGSVPEEVGGEAAAQYIGQGTVQMNVLNMASITATARTGTFRQPVIVPQSLDNRELATASRSLPTSVTQQLNTMMRATAAWGTGAKAMASVGGDKGAKTGSAEVDGQETSNSWFTGFSDDLAAAAVVQTGGHGGDAAGPVVAEVLKAGR
;
A
#
# COMPACT_ATOMS: atom_id res chain seq x y z
N MET A 1 13.56 45.93 -45.86
CA MET A 1 13.96 44.78 -46.72
C MET A 1 14.33 43.61 -45.83
N PHE A 2 13.81 42.42 -46.16
CA PHE A 2 13.86 41.10 -45.51
C PHE A 2 12.93 40.94 -44.31
N LYS A 3 11.73 40.44 -44.44
CA LYS A 3 11.11 39.09 -44.45
C LYS A 3 11.79 38.16 -43.42
N GLY A 4 11.23 37.72 -42.33
CA GLY A 4 9.96 37.01 -42.15
C GLY A 4 10.25 35.50 -42.15
N LEU A 5 10.14 34.84 -41.02
CA LEU A 5 9.86 33.40 -40.94
C LEU A 5 9.23 33.12 -39.59
N SER A 6 7.92 32.96 -39.60
CA SER A 6 7.12 32.39 -38.53
C SER A 6 7.30 30.87 -38.56
N TRP A 7 7.57 30.26 -37.38
CA TRP A 7 7.28 28.86 -37.18
C TRP A 7 6.26 28.76 -36.04
N GLY A 8 5.01 28.69 -36.46
CA GLY A 8 3.95 28.12 -35.64
C GLY A 8 4.06 26.62 -35.75
N GLY A 9 4.17 25.99 -34.64
CA GLY A 9 4.04 24.54 -34.45
C GLY A 9 3.10 24.32 -33.31
N ASP A 10 1.79 24.29 -33.58
CA ASP A 10 0.78 23.79 -32.67
C ASP A 10 1.04 22.31 -32.48
N CYS A 11 1.55 21.93 -31.33
CA CYS A 11 1.52 20.56 -30.84
C CYS A 11 0.20 20.37 -30.12
N GLU A 12 -0.82 19.95 -30.84
CA GLU A 12 -1.99 19.29 -30.22
C GLU A 12 -1.53 18.07 -29.44
N MET A 13 -1.55 18.17 -28.14
CA MET A 13 -1.43 17.01 -27.28
C MET A 13 -2.75 16.26 -27.25
N ASN A 14 -2.81 15.20 -28.03
CA ASN A 14 -3.87 14.22 -28.01
C ASN A 14 -3.94 13.61 -26.58
N SER A 15 -5.02 13.91 -25.89
CA SER A 15 -5.35 13.34 -24.59
C SER A 15 -5.74 11.85 -24.74
N GLY A 16 -4.72 10.99 -24.77
CA GLY A 16 -4.90 9.54 -24.64
C GLY A 16 -4.98 9.18 -23.15
N ALA A 17 -6.16 8.86 -22.67
CA ALA A 17 -6.38 8.32 -21.34
C ALA A 17 -5.48 7.10 -21.10
N LYS A 18 -4.47 7.24 -20.27
CA LYS A 18 -3.73 6.10 -19.74
C LYS A 18 -4.30 5.76 -18.36
N VAL A 19 -5.21 4.81 -18.36
CA VAL A 19 -5.62 4.10 -17.16
C VAL A 19 -4.40 3.34 -16.67
N ALA A 20 -3.79 3.76 -15.58
CA ALA A 20 -2.79 2.97 -14.87
C ALA A 20 -3.53 1.87 -14.09
N VAL A 21 -3.75 0.74 -14.75
CA VAL A 21 -4.11 -0.50 -14.08
C VAL A 21 -2.84 -1.00 -13.41
N ILE A 22 -2.80 -0.96 -12.09
CA ILE A 22 -1.89 -1.80 -11.30
C ILE A 22 -2.45 -3.21 -11.38
N GLY A 23 -2.06 -3.94 -12.41
CA GLY A 23 -2.36 -5.33 -12.65
C GLY A 23 -1.15 -5.95 -13.34
N GLY A 24 -0.72 -7.10 -12.83
CA GLY A 24 0.50 -7.79 -13.19
C GLY A 24 0.75 -7.92 -14.68
N ALA A 25 2.01 -7.88 -15.02
CA ALA A 25 2.51 -8.09 -16.37
C ALA A 25 2.13 -9.49 -16.85
N PHE A 26 1.17 -9.58 -17.74
CA PHE A 26 0.95 -10.79 -18.53
C PHE A 26 2.08 -10.94 -19.55
N VAL A 27 2.98 -11.87 -19.32
CA VAL A 27 3.89 -12.35 -20.35
C VAL A 27 3.09 -13.27 -21.26
N LEU A 28 2.66 -12.75 -22.40
CA LEU A 28 2.14 -13.56 -23.49
C LEU A 28 3.33 -14.32 -24.14
N VAL A 29 3.50 -15.58 -23.78
CA VAL A 29 4.32 -16.51 -24.58
C VAL A 29 3.48 -16.90 -25.80
N ALA A 30 3.69 -16.22 -26.91
CA ALA A 30 3.18 -16.63 -28.19
C ALA A 30 4.00 -17.83 -28.70
N GLY A 31 3.54 -19.03 -28.38
CA GLY A 31 4.01 -20.25 -29.04
C GLY A 31 3.50 -20.29 -30.47
N GLY A 32 4.37 -19.94 -31.44
CA GLY A 32 4.07 -20.07 -32.83
C GLY A 32 4.00 -21.57 -33.23
N ILE A 33 2.84 -22.02 -33.65
CA ILE A 33 2.70 -23.25 -34.38
C ILE A 33 2.39 -22.89 -35.84
N GLY A 34 3.28 -23.32 -36.70
CA GLY A 34 3.33 -22.97 -38.10
C GLY A 34 2.08 -23.36 -38.90
N TYR A 35 1.68 -22.42 -39.72
CA TYR A 35 0.68 -22.58 -40.76
C TYR A 35 1.35 -23.29 -41.95
N GLY A 36 1.13 -24.59 -42.08
CA GLY A 36 1.44 -25.32 -43.30
C GLY A 36 0.30 -25.23 -44.28
N ALA A 37 0.44 -24.34 -45.25
CA ALA A 37 -0.44 -24.30 -46.42
C ALA A 37 -0.21 -25.56 -47.28
N TYR A 38 -1.26 -26.32 -47.53
CA TYR A 38 -1.28 -27.31 -48.61
C TYR A 38 -2.43 -26.98 -49.55
N SER A 39 -2.11 -26.27 -50.57
CA SER A 39 -2.94 -26.17 -51.77
C SER A 39 -2.45 -27.18 -52.79
N MET A 40 -3.27 -28.13 -53.20
CA MET A 40 -3.14 -28.75 -54.51
C MET A 40 -4.48 -29.04 -55.12
N LEU A 41 -4.62 -28.46 -56.29
CA LEU A 41 -5.64 -28.70 -57.28
C LEU A 41 -5.61 -30.15 -57.78
N GLY A 42 -6.76 -30.65 -58.17
CA GLY A 42 -6.89 -31.84 -58.97
C GLY A 42 -8.33 -32.03 -59.39
N ASP A 43 -8.61 -31.62 -60.58
CA ASP A 43 -9.88 -31.71 -61.33
C ASP A 43 -10.20 -33.12 -61.79
N ALA A 44 -11.45 -33.36 -62.05
CA ALA A 44 -12.09 -34.27 -62.99
C ALA A 44 -12.83 -35.52 -62.44
N GLY A 45 -14.15 -35.45 -62.57
CA GLY A 45 -14.89 -36.45 -63.31
C GLY A 45 -15.74 -37.46 -62.56
N GLY A 46 -17.05 -37.26 -62.52
CA GLY A 46 -18.00 -38.32 -62.90
C GLY A 46 -18.68 -39.16 -61.80
N GLY A 47 -19.98 -38.88 -61.60
CA GLY A 47 -20.97 -39.96 -61.49
C GLY A 47 -21.47 -40.47 -60.17
N GLY A 48 -22.62 -39.96 -59.72
CA GLY A 48 -23.71 -40.85 -59.26
C GLY A 48 -23.75 -41.38 -57.83
N GLY A 49 -24.74 -40.97 -57.04
CA GLY A 49 -25.22 -41.78 -55.93
C GLY A 49 -25.34 -41.02 -54.60
N GLY A 50 -26.56 -40.63 -54.31
CA GLY A 50 -26.88 -39.85 -53.11
C GLY A 50 -26.67 -40.59 -51.79
N MET A 51 -26.13 -39.86 -50.85
CA MET A 51 -26.40 -40.05 -49.44
C MET A 51 -26.29 -38.68 -48.77
N ARG A 52 -27.45 -38.26 -48.24
CA ARG A 52 -27.54 -37.06 -47.40
C ARG A 52 -26.76 -37.32 -46.12
N SER A 53 -25.62 -36.72 -45.95
CA SER A 53 -25.04 -36.47 -44.63
C SER A 53 -25.11 -34.98 -44.41
N ALA A 54 -26.06 -34.57 -43.63
CA ALA A 54 -26.12 -33.24 -43.04
C ALA A 54 -24.99 -33.16 -41.98
N SER A 55 -23.81 -32.74 -42.40
CA SER A 55 -22.85 -32.19 -41.44
C SER A 55 -23.23 -30.75 -41.22
N GLU A 56 -24.04 -30.48 -40.21
CA GLU A 56 -24.13 -29.15 -39.62
C GLU A 56 -22.74 -28.80 -39.05
N SER A 57 -21.96 -28.06 -39.80
CA SER A 57 -20.83 -27.34 -39.21
C SER A 57 -21.43 -26.33 -38.24
N SER A 58 -21.52 -26.69 -36.96
CA SER A 58 -21.95 -25.76 -35.90
C SER A 58 -21.01 -24.56 -35.91
N LYS A 59 -21.50 -23.41 -36.37
CA LYS A 59 -20.78 -22.15 -36.26
C LYS A 59 -20.43 -21.93 -34.81
N VAL A 60 -19.13 -21.81 -34.49
CA VAL A 60 -18.67 -21.48 -33.14
C VAL A 60 -19.35 -20.20 -32.70
N LYS A 61 -20.04 -20.24 -31.57
CA LYS A 61 -20.72 -19.05 -31.01
C LYS A 61 -19.69 -17.98 -30.72
N THR A 62 -20.00 -16.75 -31.11
CA THR A 62 -19.16 -15.56 -30.88
C THR A 62 -19.93 -14.53 -30.06
N GLY A 63 -19.22 -13.60 -29.43
CA GLY A 63 -19.82 -12.57 -28.56
C GLY A 63 -19.90 -13.00 -27.08
N PRO A 64 -20.38 -12.11 -26.18
CA PRO A 64 -20.48 -12.40 -24.77
C PRO A 64 -21.48 -13.56 -24.51
N PRO A 65 -21.30 -14.32 -23.41
CA PRO A 65 -22.29 -15.31 -22.98
C PRO A 65 -23.66 -14.68 -22.69
N SER A 66 -24.74 -15.39 -23.00
CA SER A 66 -26.09 -14.98 -22.62
C SER A 66 -26.33 -15.15 -21.12
N ALA A 67 -27.36 -14.50 -20.56
CA ALA A 67 -27.70 -14.65 -19.15
C ALA A 67 -28.02 -16.09 -18.76
N GLU A 68 -28.63 -16.87 -19.67
CA GLU A 68 -28.92 -18.29 -19.48
C GLU A 68 -27.62 -19.12 -19.46
N GLU A 69 -26.70 -18.90 -20.39
CA GLU A 69 -25.40 -19.55 -20.42
C GLU A 69 -24.57 -19.22 -19.17
N ILE A 70 -24.64 -17.97 -18.69
CA ILE A 70 -23.97 -17.56 -17.44
C ILE A 70 -24.54 -18.33 -16.25
N ALA A 71 -25.86 -18.41 -16.14
CA ALA A 71 -26.52 -19.12 -15.05
C ALA A 71 -26.23 -20.64 -15.09
N GLU A 72 -26.28 -21.26 -16.26
CA GLU A 72 -25.99 -22.68 -16.45
C GLU A 72 -24.53 -23.02 -16.16
N THR A 73 -23.58 -22.25 -16.72
CA THR A 73 -22.16 -22.47 -16.51
C THR A 73 -21.77 -22.27 -15.05
N SER A 74 -22.21 -21.20 -14.42
CA SER A 74 -21.92 -20.94 -13.00
C SER A 74 -22.52 -22.00 -12.09
N LYS A 75 -23.76 -22.43 -12.37
CA LYS A 75 -24.42 -23.51 -11.61
C LYS A 75 -23.65 -24.82 -11.74
N SER A 76 -23.30 -25.23 -12.97
CA SER A 76 -22.56 -26.48 -13.20
C SER A 76 -21.18 -26.47 -12.52
N PHE A 77 -20.50 -25.34 -12.56
CA PHE A 77 -19.22 -25.15 -11.85
C PHE A 77 -19.39 -25.28 -10.33
N PHE A 78 -20.39 -24.62 -9.76
CA PHE A 78 -20.66 -24.69 -8.32
C PHE A 78 -21.11 -26.08 -7.88
N ASP A 79 -21.91 -26.78 -8.68
CA ASP A 79 -22.34 -28.15 -8.40
C ASP A 79 -21.15 -29.11 -8.36
N ALA A 80 -20.25 -29.05 -9.35
CA ALA A 80 -19.04 -29.86 -9.41
C ALA A 80 -18.07 -29.54 -8.23
N TRP A 81 -17.84 -28.26 -7.96
CA TRP A 81 -17.00 -27.84 -6.83
C TRP A 81 -17.61 -28.29 -5.49
N THR A 82 -18.90 -28.12 -5.29
CA THR A 82 -19.62 -28.56 -4.08
C THR A 82 -19.56 -30.09 -3.89
N ALA A 83 -19.57 -30.83 -4.99
CA ALA A 83 -19.41 -32.29 -4.97
C ALA A 83 -17.96 -32.73 -4.68
N GLY A 84 -16.99 -31.82 -4.69
CA GLY A 84 -15.56 -32.14 -4.54
C GLY A 84 -14.93 -32.71 -5.82
N ASP A 85 -15.61 -32.62 -6.97
CA ASP A 85 -15.09 -33.07 -8.26
C ASP A 85 -14.27 -31.96 -8.93
N ALA A 86 -12.99 -31.88 -8.53
CA ALA A 86 -12.05 -30.86 -9.02
C ALA A 86 -11.87 -30.92 -10.54
N THR A 87 -11.81 -32.12 -11.10
CA THR A 87 -11.65 -32.33 -12.55
C THR A 87 -12.88 -31.83 -13.30
N ALA A 88 -14.09 -32.22 -12.87
CA ALA A 88 -15.33 -31.74 -13.51
C ALA A 88 -15.48 -30.22 -13.40
N ALA A 89 -15.12 -29.60 -12.27
CA ALA A 89 -15.17 -28.16 -12.10
C ALA A 89 -14.12 -27.46 -12.99
N ALA A 90 -12.90 -27.97 -13.07
CA ALA A 90 -11.83 -27.42 -13.90
C ALA A 90 -12.17 -27.42 -15.40
N LEU A 91 -12.81 -28.46 -15.90
CA LEU A 91 -13.30 -28.57 -17.29
C LEU A 91 -14.30 -27.46 -17.67
N LEU A 92 -14.92 -26.82 -16.70
CA LEU A 92 -15.85 -25.68 -16.91
C LEU A 92 -15.13 -24.31 -16.90
N THR A 93 -13.80 -24.30 -16.81
CA THR A 93 -13.00 -23.07 -16.83
C THR A 93 -12.28 -22.89 -18.16
N ASN A 94 -11.77 -21.68 -18.41
CA ASN A 94 -10.90 -21.40 -19.57
C ASN A 94 -9.42 -21.77 -19.33
N ASN A 95 -9.08 -22.29 -18.14
CA ASN A 95 -7.74 -22.73 -17.75
C ASN A 95 -7.83 -23.99 -16.86
N GLU A 96 -8.12 -25.11 -17.45
CA GLU A 96 -8.28 -26.42 -16.77
C GLU A 96 -7.03 -26.78 -15.95
N ALA A 97 -5.85 -26.68 -16.59
CA ALA A 97 -4.57 -27.06 -15.96
C ALA A 97 -4.21 -26.18 -14.74
N GLY A 98 -4.66 -24.92 -14.70
CA GLY A 98 -4.49 -24.05 -13.54
C GLY A 98 -5.59 -24.21 -12.49
N ALA A 99 -6.78 -24.65 -12.89
CA ALA A 99 -7.93 -24.78 -12.00
C ALA A 99 -7.93 -26.07 -11.18
N GLU A 100 -7.66 -27.20 -11.83
CA GLU A 100 -7.76 -28.53 -11.22
C GLU A 100 -6.92 -28.67 -9.94
N PRO A 101 -5.61 -28.32 -9.92
CA PRO A 101 -4.80 -28.49 -8.72
C PRO A 101 -5.29 -27.58 -7.56
N VAL A 102 -5.77 -26.38 -7.84
CA VAL A 102 -6.28 -25.46 -6.81
C VAL A 102 -7.61 -25.96 -6.24
N LEU A 103 -8.50 -26.46 -7.08
CA LEU A 103 -9.78 -27.05 -6.65
C LEU A 103 -9.58 -28.36 -5.87
N ALA A 104 -8.62 -29.19 -6.27
CA ALA A 104 -8.27 -30.40 -5.55
C ALA A 104 -7.66 -30.08 -4.17
N SER A 105 -6.69 -29.15 -4.10
CA SER A 105 -6.04 -28.75 -2.86
C SER A 105 -7.02 -28.15 -1.86
N TYR A 106 -8.11 -27.54 -2.31
CA TYR A 106 -9.16 -27.01 -1.45
C TYR A 106 -9.79 -28.08 -0.53
N GLY A 107 -10.02 -29.28 -1.05
CA GLY A 107 -10.51 -30.41 -0.26
C GLY A 107 -9.38 -31.22 0.41
N GLU A 108 -8.30 -31.46 -0.30
CA GLU A 108 -7.23 -32.38 0.10
C GLU A 108 -6.24 -31.76 1.07
N ASP A 109 -5.64 -30.61 0.71
CA ASP A 109 -4.62 -29.96 1.52
C ASP A 109 -5.22 -29.00 2.55
N ALA A 110 -6.22 -28.22 2.14
CA ALA A 110 -6.90 -27.29 3.01
C ALA A 110 -7.96 -27.94 3.91
N ARG A 111 -8.28 -29.22 3.71
CA ARG A 111 -9.24 -29.97 4.53
C ARG A 111 -10.61 -29.29 4.65
N ILE A 112 -11.03 -28.61 3.58
CA ILE A 112 -12.30 -27.88 3.52
C ILE A 112 -13.35 -28.79 2.87
N GLY A 113 -14.37 -29.12 3.60
CA GLY A 113 -15.48 -29.96 3.16
C GLY A 113 -16.85 -29.36 3.47
N GLU A 114 -17.92 -30.13 3.22
CA GLU A 114 -19.31 -29.69 3.42
C GLU A 114 -19.59 -28.33 2.75
N VAL A 115 -19.03 -28.15 1.55
CA VAL A 115 -19.09 -26.89 0.82
C VAL A 115 -20.51 -26.60 0.37
N LYS A 116 -21.00 -25.42 0.68
CA LYS A 116 -22.29 -24.89 0.20
C LYS A 116 -22.06 -23.52 -0.41
N ILE A 117 -22.37 -23.40 -1.69
CA ILE A 117 -22.24 -22.15 -2.45
C ILE A 117 -23.64 -21.58 -2.68
N THR A 118 -23.77 -20.29 -2.38
CA THR A 118 -25.02 -19.55 -2.62
C THR A 118 -24.72 -18.42 -3.60
N PRO A 119 -25.12 -18.56 -4.88
CA PRO A 119 -24.94 -17.49 -5.86
C PRO A 119 -25.88 -16.31 -5.56
N GLY A 120 -25.37 -15.12 -5.79
CA GLY A 120 -26.13 -13.88 -5.83
C GLY A 120 -26.61 -13.55 -7.25
N PRO A 121 -27.32 -12.45 -7.45
CA PRO A 121 -27.77 -12.02 -8.78
C PRO A 121 -26.56 -11.66 -9.66
N ALA A 122 -26.54 -12.18 -10.88
CA ALA A 122 -25.50 -11.85 -11.84
C ALA A 122 -25.58 -10.38 -12.29
N VAL A 123 -24.42 -9.74 -12.44
CA VAL A 123 -24.29 -8.39 -12.99
C VAL A 123 -23.40 -8.45 -14.24
N GLY A 124 -24.03 -8.37 -15.41
CA GLY A 124 -23.32 -8.66 -16.66
C GLY A 124 -22.83 -10.11 -16.69
N THR A 125 -21.54 -10.32 -16.87
CA THR A 125 -20.91 -11.65 -16.89
C THR A 125 -20.38 -12.10 -15.52
N LYS A 126 -20.55 -11.27 -14.47
CA LYS A 126 -20.06 -11.51 -13.12
C LYS A 126 -21.15 -12.11 -12.24
N VAL A 127 -20.80 -13.15 -11.51
CA VAL A 127 -21.69 -13.84 -10.57
C VAL A 127 -21.04 -13.79 -9.18
N PRO A 128 -21.52 -12.92 -8.29
CA PRO A 128 -21.09 -12.93 -6.90
C PRO A 128 -21.67 -14.14 -6.18
N TYR A 129 -20.97 -14.67 -5.22
CA TYR A 129 -21.46 -15.79 -4.41
C TYR A 129 -20.86 -15.80 -3.01
N THR A 130 -21.51 -16.53 -2.12
CA THR A 130 -21.05 -16.79 -0.77
C THR A 130 -20.77 -18.28 -0.62
N VAL A 131 -19.59 -18.59 -0.09
CA VAL A 131 -19.20 -19.95 0.30
C VAL A 131 -19.38 -20.11 1.80
N LYS A 132 -20.00 -21.23 2.19
CA LYS A 132 -20.03 -21.74 3.56
C LYS A 132 -19.50 -23.16 3.51
N ALA A 133 -18.51 -23.45 4.34
CA ALA A 133 -17.84 -24.74 4.37
C ALA A 133 -17.42 -25.09 5.79
N THR A 134 -16.99 -26.33 6.00
CA THR A 134 -16.42 -26.81 7.26
C THR A 134 -14.98 -27.19 7.03
N VAL A 135 -14.07 -26.63 7.82
CA VAL A 135 -12.67 -27.11 7.85
C VAL A 135 -12.55 -28.14 8.96
N SER A 136 -11.97 -29.32 8.64
CA SER A 136 -11.82 -30.43 9.59
C SER A 136 -10.40 -30.99 9.58
N TYR A 137 -9.74 -31.01 10.72
CA TYR A 137 -8.38 -31.55 10.88
C TYR A 137 -8.16 -32.09 12.30
N ASP A 138 -7.58 -33.28 12.43
CA ASP A 138 -7.27 -33.93 13.71
C ASP A 138 -8.45 -33.93 14.70
N GLY A 139 -9.63 -34.34 14.23
CA GLY A 139 -10.85 -34.43 15.03
C GLY A 139 -11.46 -33.08 15.43
N LYS A 140 -10.93 -31.97 14.95
CA LYS A 140 -11.46 -30.61 15.17
C LYS A 140 -12.10 -30.08 13.91
N SER A 141 -13.20 -29.35 14.06
CA SER A 141 -13.93 -28.75 12.93
C SER A 141 -14.34 -27.33 13.25
N LYS A 142 -14.29 -26.45 12.23
CA LYS A 142 -14.82 -25.08 12.32
C LYS A 142 -15.42 -24.61 10.99
N PRO A 143 -16.44 -23.74 11.05
CA PRO A 143 -17.02 -23.15 9.85
C PRO A 143 -16.03 -22.15 9.23
N LEU A 144 -16.00 -22.15 7.89
CA LEU A 144 -15.38 -21.14 7.04
C LEU A 144 -16.47 -20.48 6.21
N SER A 145 -16.51 -19.17 6.14
CA SER A 145 -17.45 -18.45 5.27
C SER A 145 -16.81 -17.20 4.69
N TYR A 146 -16.98 -17.03 3.39
CA TYR A 146 -16.45 -15.86 2.64
C TYR A 146 -17.34 -15.59 1.42
N ALA A 147 -17.19 -14.38 0.87
CA ALA A 147 -17.78 -13.99 -0.40
C ALA A 147 -16.70 -13.93 -1.47
N SER A 148 -17.05 -14.33 -2.69
CA SER A 148 -16.20 -14.17 -3.86
C SER A 148 -17.06 -13.90 -5.10
N GLU A 149 -16.42 -13.78 -6.25
CA GLU A 149 -17.05 -13.50 -7.54
C GLU A 149 -16.36 -14.32 -8.63
N LEU A 150 -17.13 -14.88 -9.56
CA LEU A 150 -16.60 -15.43 -10.79
C LEU A 150 -17.11 -14.64 -12.00
N THR A 151 -16.37 -14.70 -13.08
CA THR A 151 -16.76 -14.13 -14.38
C THR A 151 -16.96 -15.27 -15.38
N VAL A 152 -18.00 -15.21 -16.19
CA VAL A 152 -18.22 -16.17 -17.28
C VAL A 152 -17.85 -15.53 -18.61
N VAL A 153 -16.97 -16.20 -19.37
CA VAL A 153 -16.46 -15.72 -20.64
C VAL A 153 -16.76 -16.69 -21.78
N ARG A 154 -16.64 -16.24 -23.03
CA ARG A 154 -16.77 -17.10 -24.21
C ARG A 154 -15.41 -17.68 -24.58
N GLY A 155 -15.29 -19.00 -24.56
CA GLY A 155 -14.10 -19.69 -25.03
C GLY A 155 -13.83 -19.41 -26.51
N LEU A 156 -12.66 -18.87 -26.80
CA LEU A 156 -12.29 -18.40 -28.15
C LEU A 156 -12.28 -19.52 -29.19
N THR A 157 -11.90 -20.72 -28.80
CA THR A 157 -11.76 -21.88 -29.69
C THR A 157 -13.04 -22.70 -29.75
N THR A 158 -13.71 -22.89 -28.62
CA THR A 158 -14.86 -23.79 -28.50
C THR A 158 -16.19 -23.09 -28.68
N GLY A 159 -16.25 -21.76 -28.45
CA GLY A 159 -17.49 -21.00 -28.37
C GLY A 159 -18.37 -21.35 -27.19
N LYS A 160 -17.89 -22.17 -26.23
CA LYS A 160 -18.61 -22.50 -24.99
C LYS A 160 -18.51 -21.35 -23.99
N ALA A 161 -19.50 -21.21 -23.12
CA ALA A 161 -19.38 -20.39 -21.93
C ALA A 161 -18.52 -21.13 -20.90
N LEU A 162 -17.54 -20.44 -20.33
CA LEU A 162 -16.57 -20.99 -19.38
C LEU A 162 -16.32 -19.97 -18.26
N VAL A 163 -15.99 -20.45 -17.08
CA VAL A 163 -15.52 -19.60 -15.98
C VAL A 163 -14.14 -19.04 -16.33
N ASP A 164 -13.98 -17.73 -16.26
CA ASP A 164 -12.68 -17.06 -16.40
C ASP A 164 -11.85 -17.35 -15.15
N TRP A 165 -10.91 -18.25 -15.30
CA TRP A 165 -10.20 -18.80 -14.15
C TRP A 165 -9.17 -17.84 -13.58
N ALA A 166 -9.29 -17.64 -12.29
CA ALA A 166 -8.25 -17.10 -11.43
C ALA A 166 -8.36 -17.77 -10.06
N PRO A 167 -7.30 -17.94 -9.28
CA PRO A 167 -7.37 -18.52 -7.94
C PRO A 167 -8.36 -17.80 -7.00
N THR A 168 -8.60 -16.52 -7.23
CA THR A 168 -9.60 -15.71 -6.52
C THR A 168 -11.03 -16.23 -6.67
N VAL A 169 -11.31 -17.08 -7.67
CA VAL A 169 -12.57 -17.82 -7.79
C VAL A 169 -12.71 -18.78 -6.61
N VAL A 170 -11.65 -19.42 -6.14
CA VAL A 170 -11.70 -20.32 -4.98
C VAL A 170 -11.74 -19.56 -3.66
N HIS A 171 -10.89 -18.55 -3.51
CA HIS A 171 -10.89 -17.68 -2.33
C HIS A 171 -10.37 -16.28 -2.69
N PRO A 172 -11.02 -15.18 -2.24
CA PRO A 172 -10.70 -13.82 -2.70
C PRO A 172 -9.27 -13.35 -2.38
N GLN A 173 -8.59 -14.00 -1.44
CA GLN A 173 -7.21 -13.70 -1.07
C GLN A 173 -6.19 -14.68 -1.70
N LEU A 174 -6.65 -15.68 -2.46
CA LEU A 174 -5.76 -16.63 -3.11
C LEU A 174 -5.22 -16.01 -4.40
N THR A 175 -3.92 -15.77 -4.42
CA THR A 175 -3.21 -15.21 -5.58
C THR A 175 -2.58 -16.33 -6.43
N GLU A 176 -2.09 -15.98 -7.62
CA GLU A 176 -1.40 -16.92 -8.51
C GLU A 176 -0.20 -17.56 -7.80
N GLY A 177 -0.12 -18.88 -7.85
CA GLY A 177 0.93 -19.66 -7.22
C GLY A 177 0.82 -19.83 -5.70
N ALA A 178 -0.13 -19.16 -5.04
CA ALA A 178 -0.40 -19.37 -3.62
C ALA A 178 -1.17 -20.69 -3.40
N THR A 179 -0.98 -21.32 -2.24
CA THR A 179 -1.63 -22.58 -1.87
C THR A 179 -2.46 -22.45 -0.61
N LEU A 180 -3.54 -23.25 -0.53
CA LEU A 180 -4.40 -23.39 0.67
C LEU A 180 -3.98 -24.62 1.45
N ARG A 181 -3.76 -24.48 2.76
CA ARG A 181 -3.35 -25.58 3.63
C ARG A 181 -4.09 -25.57 4.96
N THR A 182 -4.24 -26.75 5.55
CA THR A 182 -4.68 -26.93 6.94
C THR A 182 -3.78 -27.93 7.64
N GLY A 183 -3.32 -27.56 8.82
CA GLY A 183 -2.43 -28.43 9.61
C GLY A 183 -2.02 -27.77 10.92
N GLU A 184 -1.01 -28.37 11.55
CA GLU A 184 -0.30 -27.65 12.61
C GLU A 184 0.34 -26.41 11.98
N SER A 185 0.06 -25.25 12.57
CA SER A 185 0.71 -24.01 12.17
C SER A 185 2.23 -24.20 12.30
N SER A 186 2.96 -23.91 11.23
CA SER A 186 4.44 -23.99 11.25
C SER A 186 5.05 -23.07 12.30
N THR A 187 4.30 -22.05 12.71
CA THR A 187 4.67 -21.07 13.72
C THR A 187 3.73 -21.19 14.91
N PRO A 188 4.27 -21.26 16.15
CA PRO A 188 3.44 -21.29 17.35
C PRO A 188 2.54 -20.06 17.43
N THR A 189 1.30 -20.24 17.87
CA THR A 189 0.43 -19.12 18.19
C THR A 189 1.04 -18.33 19.34
N ILE A 190 1.24 -17.02 19.14
CA ILE A 190 1.77 -16.12 20.17
C ILE A 190 0.71 -15.09 20.55
N GLU A 191 0.72 -14.67 21.82
CA GLU A 191 0.08 -13.43 22.24
C GLU A 191 1.10 -12.31 22.11
N ALA A 192 0.87 -11.40 21.16
CA ALA A 192 1.57 -10.14 21.17
C ALA A 192 0.92 -9.25 22.22
N VAL A 193 1.73 -8.62 23.04
CA VAL A 193 1.26 -7.66 24.04
C VAL A 193 1.85 -6.30 23.74
N ASP A 194 1.12 -5.25 24.09
CA ASP A 194 1.62 -3.88 24.00
C ASP A 194 2.69 -3.61 25.08
N HIS A 195 3.23 -2.39 25.10
CA HIS A 195 4.30 -2.06 26.04
C HIS A 195 3.90 -2.17 27.53
N ASP A 196 2.60 -2.19 27.84
CA ASP A 196 2.07 -2.32 29.21
C ASP A 196 1.53 -3.73 29.51
N GLY A 197 1.63 -4.66 28.55
CA GLY A 197 1.18 -6.04 28.72
C GLY A 197 -0.26 -6.30 28.27
N THR A 198 -0.95 -5.34 27.65
CA THR A 198 -2.27 -5.52 27.06
C THR A 198 -2.19 -6.41 25.83
N VAL A 199 -3.02 -7.46 25.75
CA VAL A 199 -3.04 -8.38 24.61
C VAL A 199 -3.57 -7.68 23.36
N LEU A 200 -2.83 -7.82 22.26
CA LEU A 200 -3.16 -7.31 20.94
C LEU A 200 -3.66 -8.45 20.05
N THR A 201 -4.88 -8.35 19.56
CA THR A 201 -5.47 -9.34 18.66
C THR A 201 -5.88 -8.72 17.31
N LYS A 202 -5.88 -9.51 16.25
CA LYS A 202 -6.29 -9.06 14.92
C LYS A 202 -7.78 -8.71 14.83
N GLU A 203 -8.60 -9.31 15.68
CA GLU A 203 -10.04 -9.01 15.75
C GLU A 203 -10.29 -7.61 16.31
N LYS A 204 -9.50 -7.21 17.30
CA LYS A 204 -9.58 -5.86 17.89
C LYS A 204 -8.82 -4.82 17.07
N TYR A 205 -7.71 -5.22 16.47
CA TYR A 205 -6.80 -4.37 15.71
C TYR A 205 -6.50 -5.00 14.34
N PRO A 206 -7.42 -4.90 13.38
CA PRO A 206 -7.32 -5.58 12.08
C PRO A 206 -6.03 -5.26 11.29
N SER A 207 -5.55 -4.01 11.37
CA SER A 207 -4.31 -3.61 10.70
C SER A 207 -3.05 -4.30 11.25
N LEU A 208 -3.13 -4.85 12.46
CA LEU A 208 -2.04 -5.61 13.05
C LEU A 208 -2.00 -7.06 12.57
N GLY A 209 -3.02 -7.56 11.86
CA GLY A 209 -3.07 -8.95 11.42
C GLY A 209 -1.76 -9.43 10.77
N PRO A 210 -1.30 -8.82 9.66
CA PRO A 210 -0.05 -9.20 9.00
C PRO A 210 1.20 -9.02 9.89
N ILE A 211 1.20 -8.03 10.76
CA ILE A 211 2.28 -7.79 11.73
C ILE A 211 2.33 -8.93 12.75
N LEU A 212 1.19 -9.30 13.33
CA LEU A 212 1.08 -10.39 14.30
C LEU A 212 1.45 -11.74 13.67
N ASP A 213 1.12 -11.95 12.40
CA ASP A 213 1.50 -13.16 11.66
C ASP A 213 3.03 -13.21 11.48
N THR A 214 3.68 -12.11 11.08
CA THR A 214 5.14 -12.00 11.02
C THR A 214 5.80 -12.23 12.38
N LEU A 215 5.24 -11.68 13.46
CA LEU A 215 5.76 -11.88 14.83
C LEU A 215 5.59 -13.34 15.26
N ARG A 216 4.50 -14.00 14.88
CA ARG A 216 4.25 -15.41 15.10
C ARG A 216 5.31 -16.27 14.41
N GLU A 217 5.56 -16.02 13.15
CA GLU A 217 6.55 -16.74 12.36
C GLU A 217 7.95 -16.59 12.98
N LYS A 218 8.37 -15.35 13.22
CA LYS A 218 9.74 -15.05 13.63
C LYS A 218 10.05 -15.42 15.09
N TYR A 219 9.11 -15.23 16.00
CA TYR A 219 9.35 -15.32 17.44
C TYR A 219 8.54 -16.40 18.16
N GLY A 220 7.61 -17.05 17.47
CA GLY A 220 6.70 -18.02 18.12
C GLY A 220 7.40 -19.15 18.83
N LYS A 221 8.47 -19.71 18.25
CA LYS A 221 9.24 -20.80 18.88
C LYS A 221 9.97 -20.35 20.15
N SER A 222 10.55 -19.15 20.14
CA SER A 222 11.27 -18.59 21.28
C SER A 222 10.34 -18.03 22.36
N ALA A 223 9.09 -17.75 22.02
CA ALA A 223 8.08 -17.25 22.93
C ALA A 223 7.45 -18.34 23.84
N GLY A 224 7.89 -19.59 23.77
CA GLY A 224 7.41 -20.69 24.61
C GLY A 224 6.01 -21.20 24.24
N GLY A 225 5.49 -20.87 23.08
CA GLY A 225 4.20 -21.35 22.59
C GLY A 225 4.24 -22.80 22.07
N SER A 226 3.07 -23.40 21.90
CA SER A 226 2.87 -24.63 21.15
C SER A 226 2.05 -24.38 19.90
N ALA A 227 2.32 -25.10 18.83
CA ALA A 227 1.61 -24.98 17.58
C ALA A 227 0.08 -25.04 17.76
N GLY A 228 -0.63 -24.18 17.05
CA GLY A 228 -2.07 -24.28 16.85
C GLY A 228 -2.38 -25.13 15.62
N ILE A 229 -3.66 -25.37 15.37
CA ILE A 229 -4.13 -25.96 14.12
C ILE A 229 -4.88 -24.86 13.36
N GLU A 230 -4.42 -24.55 12.17
CA GLU A 230 -4.95 -23.45 11.37
C GLU A 230 -5.14 -23.85 9.91
N THR A 231 -6.01 -23.11 9.24
CA THR A 231 -6.11 -23.07 7.78
C THR A 231 -5.53 -21.76 7.32
N TRP A 232 -4.61 -21.79 6.35
CA TRP A 232 -3.95 -20.58 5.85
C TRP A 232 -3.75 -20.63 4.34
N ILE A 233 -3.54 -19.46 3.77
CA ILE A 233 -3.00 -19.30 2.42
C ILE A 233 -1.49 -19.10 2.57
N GLU A 234 -0.72 -19.95 1.93
CA GLU A 234 0.72 -19.85 1.77
C GLU A 234 1.01 -19.09 0.48
N PRO A 235 1.57 -17.87 0.53
CA PRO A 235 1.88 -17.09 -0.67
C PRO A 235 2.95 -17.76 -1.53
N ALA A 236 2.93 -17.49 -2.85
CA ALA A 236 3.97 -17.96 -3.76
C ALA A 236 5.35 -17.35 -3.49
N ASP A 237 5.39 -16.15 -2.91
CA ASP A 237 6.61 -15.48 -2.47
C ASP A 237 6.86 -15.85 -1.00
N GLU A 238 7.86 -16.68 -0.76
CA GLU A 238 8.27 -17.13 0.58
C GLU A 238 8.66 -15.99 1.53
N ALA A 239 8.90 -14.77 1.02
CA ALA A 239 9.15 -13.60 1.85
C ALA A 239 7.85 -13.00 2.42
N GLN A 240 6.70 -13.42 1.95
CA GLN A 240 5.40 -12.98 2.44
C GLN A 240 4.88 -13.93 3.54
N PRO A 241 4.29 -13.40 4.62
CA PRO A 241 3.73 -14.25 5.68
C PRO A 241 2.46 -14.96 5.21
N ASP A 242 2.21 -16.12 5.79
CA ASP A 242 0.97 -16.87 5.64
C ASP A 242 -0.25 -16.05 6.04
N ILE A 243 -1.36 -16.23 5.33
CA ILE A 243 -2.64 -15.58 5.64
C ILE A 243 -3.55 -16.59 6.33
N THR A 244 -3.69 -16.49 7.64
CA THR A 244 -4.59 -17.38 8.40
C THR A 244 -6.06 -17.07 8.08
N LEU A 245 -6.80 -18.09 7.66
CA LEU A 245 -8.25 -18.01 7.37
C LEU A 245 -9.09 -18.51 8.56
N VAL A 246 -8.72 -19.66 9.13
CA VAL A 246 -9.43 -20.28 10.25
C VAL A 246 -8.44 -20.87 11.25
N THR A 247 -8.64 -20.60 12.54
CA THR A 247 -7.93 -21.29 13.61
C THR A 247 -8.82 -22.39 14.20
N LEU A 248 -8.53 -23.66 13.92
CA LEU A 248 -9.29 -24.80 14.43
C LEU A 248 -9.00 -25.04 15.90
N ALA A 249 -7.75 -25.00 16.28
CA ALA A 249 -7.32 -25.11 17.68
C ALA A 249 -6.29 -24.01 17.99
N LYS A 250 -6.49 -23.36 19.11
CA LYS A 250 -5.49 -22.43 19.63
C LYS A 250 -4.31 -23.23 20.17
N GLY A 251 -3.10 -22.93 19.71
CA GLY A 251 -1.88 -23.37 20.40
C GLY A 251 -1.78 -22.75 21.79
N ARG A 252 -0.80 -23.14 22.57
CA ARG A 252 -0.47 -22.41 23.79
C ARG A 252 0.22 -21.10 23.36
N PRO A 253 -0.30 -19.94 23.75
CA PRO A 253 0.30 -18.69 23.34
C PRO A 253 1.66 -18.51 24.02
N GLY A 254 2.70 -18.37 23.23
CA GLY A 254 3.89 -17.68 23.67
C GLY A 254 3.59 -16.19 23.80
N LYS A 255 4.34 -15.43 24.60
CA LYS A 255 4.17 -13.98 24.73
C LYS A 255 5.32 -13.24 24.09
N VAL A 256 4.99 -12.32 23.16
CA VAL A 256 5.95 -11.39 22.57
C VAL A 256 5.59 -9.98 22.95
N GLN A 257 6.50 -9.34 23.67
CA GLN A 257 6.41 -7.93 24.00
C GLN A 257 6.63 -7.09 22.75
N THR A 258 5.66 -6.23 22.42
CA THR A 258 5.81 -5.22 21.37
C THR A 258 6.05 -3.84 21.98
N THR A 259 6.39 -2.88 21.12
CA THR A 259 6.49 -1.47 21.51
C THR A 259 5.18 -0.71 21.32
N LEU A 260 4.15 -1.36 20.78
CA LEU A 260 2.84 -0.76 20.50
C LEU A 260 2.18 -0.27 21.79
N ASP A 261 1.24 0.65 21.61
CA ASP A 261 0.34 1.18 22.63
C ASP A 261 -1.10 0.88 22.22
N ALA A 262 -1.82 0.15 23.05
CA ALA A 262 -3.17 -0.33 22.74
C ALA A 262 -4.17 0.84 22.55
N GLY A 263 -3.98 1.94 23.25
CA GLY A 263 -4.82 3.14 23.15
C GLY A 263 -4.58 3.88 21.84
N ALA A 264 -3.31 4.16 21.52
CA ALA A 264 -2.92 4.77 20.25
C ALA A 264 -3.32 3.89 19.05
N GLN A 265 -3.15 2.57 19.16
CA GLN A 265 -3.56 1.63 18.12
C GLN A 265 -5.07 1.64 17.91
N ALA A 266 -5.86 1.66 18.98
CA ALA A 266 -7.32 1.74 18.86
C ALA A 266 -7.78 3.03 18.16
N ALA A 267 -7.19 4.16 18.52
CA ALA A 267 -7.47 5.43 17.85
C ALA A 267 -7.05 5.40 16.38
N ALA A 268 -5.88 4.81 16.06
CA ALA A 268 -5.40 4.64 14.70
C ALA A 268 -6.37 3.83 13.84
N GLU A 269 -6.80 2.66 14.32
CA GLU A 269 -7.79 1.80 13.64
C GLU A 269 -9.12 2.52 13.41
N GLN A 270 -9.60 3.24 14.41
CA GLN A 270 -10.88 3.95 14.33
C GLN A 270 -10.84 5.10 13.33
N THR A 271 -9.71 5.82 13.25
CA THR A 271 -9.62 7.01 12.40
C THR A 271 -9.39 6.67 10.94
N VAL A 272 -8.57 5.67 10.62
CA VAL A 272 -8.34 5.27 9.22
C VAL A 272 -9.60 4.73 8.55
N LYS A 273 -10.48 4.07 9.29
CA LYS A 273 -11.77 3.53 8.80
C LYS A 273 -12.74 4.59 8.26
N LYS A 274 -12.50 5.87 8.57
CA LYS A 274 -13.31 6.98 8.04
C LYS A 274 -13.04 7.28 6.56
N TYR A 275 -12.00 6.69 6.00
CA TYR A 275 -11.54 6.93 4.63
C TYR A 275 -11.40 5.62 3.88
N ALA A 276 -11.67 5.62 2.58
CA ALA A 276 -11.56 4.42 1.74
C ALA A 276 -10.13 3.86 1.72
N GLN A 277 -9.13 4.76 1.67
CA GLN A 277 -7.71 4.41 1.70
C GLN A 277 -6.95 5.40 2.57
N ALA A 278 -6.48 4.92 3.72
CA ALA A 278 -5.73 5.72 4.68
C ALA A 278 -4.73 4.87 5.46
N SER A 279 -3.64 5.49 5.86
CA SER A 279 -2.62 4.85 6.69
C SER A 279 -2.10 5.83 7.74
N VAL A 280 -1.78 5.33 8.93
CA VAL A 280 -1.21 6.11 10.02
C VAL A 280 -0.17 5.30 10.78
N VAL A 281 0.90 5.97 11.22
CA VAL A 281 1.92 5.42 12.10
C VAL A 281 2.24 6.44 13.19
N ALA A 282 2.43 5.95 14.42
CA ALA A 282 2.96 6.74 15.52
C ALA A 282 4.27 6.13 16.06
N VAL A 283 5.23 7.00 16.39
CA VAL A 283 6.56 6.65 16.89
C VAL A 283 6.90 7.50 18.10
N LYS A 284 7.55 6.89 19.11
CA LYS A 284 8.07 7.61 20.28
C LYS A 284 9.43 8.22 19.95
N PRO A 285 9.58 9.56 19.88
CA PRO A 285 10.83 10.23 19.49
C PRO A 285 12.05 9.86 20.34
N SER A 286 11.86 9.71 21.65
CA SER A 286 12.95 9.41 22.58
C SER A 286 13.56 8.02 22.40
N THR A 287 12.84 7.05 21.79
CA THR A 287 13.26 5.65 21.71
C THR A 287 13.21 5.02 20.33
N GLY A 288 12.47 5.59 19.38
CA GLY A 288 12.14 4.93 18.12
C GLY A 288 11.01 3.89 18.21
N ALA A 289 10.40 3.70 19.38
CA ALA A 289 9.34 2.72 19.56
C ALA A 289 8.11 3.06 18.69
N ILE A 290 7.69 2.12 17.84
CA ILE A 290 6.44 2.25 17.08
C ILE A 290 5.28 2.03 18.04
N ARG A 291 4.39 3.03 18.17
CA ARG A 291 3.26 3.01 19.11
C ARG A 291 1.95 2.60 18.45
N ALA A 292 1.79 2.89 17.17
CA ALA A 292 0.60 2.48 16.41
C ALA A 292 0.94 2.33 14.92
N VAL A 293 0.25 1.38 14.26
CA VAL A 293 0.27 1.19 12.80
C VAL A 293 -1.13 0.79 12.37
N ALA A 294 -1.78 1.59 11.53
CA ALA A 294 -3.07 1.23 11.00
C ALA A 294 -3.22 1.60 9.52
N ASN A 295 -3.98 0.78 8.82
CA ASN A 295 -4.34 0.94 7.41
C ASN A 295 -5.85 0.78 7.22
N ASN A 296 -6.39 1.41 6.22
CA ASN A 296 -7.66 1.05 5.62
C ASN A 296 -7.48 1.00 4.08
N PRO A 297 -7.71 -0.15 3.42
CA PRO A 297 -8.08 -1.45 3.99
C PRO A 297 -7.05 -1.98 4.99
N ALA A 298 -7.53 -2.69 6.01
CA ALA A 298 -6.69 -3.24 7.08
C ALA A 298 -5.93 -4.51 6.66
N THR A 299 -6.38 -5.18 5.60
CA THR A 299 -5.82 -6.42 5.06
C THR A 299 -5.16 -6.16 3.71
N GLY A 300 -4.24 -7.03 3.31
CA GLY A 300 -3.47 -6.90 2.09
C GLY A 300 -2.18 -6.10 2.30
N PHE A 301 -1.79 -5.31 1.31
CA PHE A 301 -0.55 -4.55 1.31
C PHE A 301 -0.48 -3.53 2.46
N ASN A 302 0.55 -3.61 3.27
CA ASN A 302 0.76 -2.69 4.41
C ASN A 302 1.32 -1.34 3.94
N ALA A 303 0.45 -0.47 3.45
CA ALA A 303 0.85 0.84 2.93
C ALA A 303 1.52 1.74 4.00
N ALA A 304 1.19 1.57 5.28
CA ALA A 304 1.80 2.32 6.37
C ALA A 304 3.31 2.06 6.51
N LEU A 305 3.74 0.81 6.27
CA LEU A 305 5.12 0.35 6.44
C LEU A 305 5.87 0.14 5.12
N GLN A 306 5.16 -0.16 4.03
CA GLN A 306 5.76 -0.58 2.75
C GLN A 306 5.40 0.34 1.57
N GLY A 307 4.53 1.32 1.77
CA GLY A 307 4.12 2.27 0.71
C GLY A 307 5.31 3.05 0.15
N LYS A 308 5.22 3.41 -1.13
CA LYS A 308 6.20 4.26 -1.82
C LYS A 308 5.46 5.37 -2.54
N GLN A 309 5.44 6.55 -1.96
CA GLN A 309 4.73 7.71 -2.51
C GLN A 309 5.50 9.00 -2.23
N ALA A 310 5.27 10.01 -3.07
CA ALA A 310 5.72 11.36 -2.78
C ALA A 310 5.04 11.87 -1.50
N PRO A 311 5.79 12.36 -0.50
CA PRO A 311 5.22 12.84 0.77
C PRO A 311 4.69 14.28 0.68
N GLY A 312 4.84 14.93 -0.45
CA GLY A 312 4.51 16.34 -0.63
C GLY A 312 5.21 17.23 0.39
N SER A 313 4.61 18.34 0.71
CA SER A 313 5.20 19.36 1.59
C SER A 313 5.55 18.89 3.01
N THR A 314 5.21 17.65 3.44
CA THR A 314 5.70 17.14 4.72
C THR A 314 7.21 16.94 4.71
N LEU A 315 7.84 16.68 3.54
CA LEU A 315 9.29 16.60 3.39
C LEU A 315 10.01 17.91 3.70
N LYS A 316 9.32 19.06 3.65
CA LYS A 316 9.93 20.35 3.99
C LYS A 316 10.50 20.42 5.41
N ILE A 317 10.15 19.49 6.30
CA ILE A 317 10.82 19.30 7.58
C ILE A 317 12.31 19.02 7.36
N MET A 318 12.62 18.10 6.47
CA MET A 318 14.01 17.72 6.14
C MET A 318 14.70 18.81 5.34
N THR A 319 14.03 19.37 4.34
CA THR A 319 14.57 20.47 3.53
C THR A 319 14.89 21.70 4.41
N ALA A 320 13.99 22.06 5.33
CA ALA A 320 14.23 23.16 6.27
C ALA A 320 15.41 22.86 7.19
N ALA A 321 15.53 21.63 7.71
CA ALA A 321 16.67 21.23 8.52
C ALA A 321 17.99 21.42 7.77
N MET A 322 18.06 21.02 6.50
CA MET A 322 19.22 21.21 5.62
C MET A 322 19.56 22.70 5.42
N LEU A 323 18.56 23.51 5.08
CA LEU A 323 18.77 24.94 4.84
C LEU A 323 19.23 25.69 6.10
N LEU A 324 18.68 25.33 7.26
CA LEU A 324 19.09 25.86 8.57
C LEU A 324 20.52 25.44 8.92
N GLU A 325 20.87 24.18 8.71
CA GLU A 325 22.19 23.64 9.01
C GLU A 325 23.28 24.24 8.13
N LYS A 326 22.99 24.46 6.85
CA LYS A 326 23.88 25.17 5.92
C LYS A 326 23.99 26.67 6.23
N GLY A 327 23.21 27.21 7.17
CA GLY A 327 23.21 28.64 7.52
C GLY A 327 22.62 29.56 6.45
N LEU A 328 21.95 29.00 5.45
CA LEU A 328 21.33 29.78 4.37
C LEU A 328 20.14 30.60 4.87
N VAL A 329 19.44 30.08 5.87
CA VAL A 329 18.32 30.72 6.55
C VAL A 329 18.41 30.55 8.07
N THR A 330 17.63 31.37 8.78
CA THR A 330 17.22 31.13 10.15
C THR A 330 15.71 31.20 10.23
N ALA A 331 15.11 30.68 11.29
CA ALA A 331 13.65 30.71 11.48
C ALA A 331 13.06 32.13 11.33
N ASN A 332 13.80 33.16 11.77
CA ASN A 332 13.38 34.55 11.74
C ASN A 332 13.90 35.35 10.52
N LYS A 333 14.72 34.75 9.67
CA LYS A 333 15.21 35.42 8.46
C LYS A 333 14.04 35.68 7.50
N ALA A 334 13.95 36.86 6.97
CA ALA A 334 13.01 37.17 5.89
C ALA A 334 13.35 36.37 4.63
N VAL A 335 12.35 35.75 4.03
CA VAL A 335 12.49 35.01 2.77
C VAL A 335 11.31 35.36 1.87
N GLU A 336 11.57 35.46 0.59
CA GLU A 336 10.52 35.74 -0.38
C GLU A 336 9.62 34.52 -0.59
N CYS A 337 8.33 34.74 -0.67
CA CYS A 337 7.32 33.73 -1.01
C CYS A 337 6.38 34.31 -2.08
N PRO A 338 6.83 34.49 -3.33
CA PRO A 338 5.99 34.92 -4.44
C PRO A 338 5.00 33.81 -4.83
N GLU A 339 3.99 34.17 -5.64
CA GLU A 339 3.01 33.19 -6.17
C GLU A 339 3.70 32.09 -6.95
N GLU A 340 4.75 32.46 -7.70
CA GLU A 340 5.47 31.59 -8.63
C GLU A 340 6.98 31.76 -8.48
N ALA A 341 7.70 30.67 -8.71
CA ALA A 341 9.16 30.66 -8.88
C ALA A 341 9.52 29.73 -10.06
N ILE A 342 10.56 30.11 -10.79
CA ILE A 342 11.10 29.29 -11.90
C ILE A 342 12.49 28.82 -11.51
N TRP A 343 12.74 27.53 -11.67
CA TRP A 343 14.04 26.94 -11.52
C TRP A 343 14.40 26.10 -12.75
N GLN A 344 15.48 26.46 -13.42
CA GLN A 344 15.96 25.80 -14.63
C GLN A 344 14.86 25.50 -15.66
N GLY A 345 13.97 26.47 -15.90
CA GLY A 345 12.88 26.36 -16.86
C GLY A 345 11.61 25.67 -16.34
N ARG A 346 11.66 24.99 -15.18
CA ARG A 346 10.47 24.42 -14.53
C ARG A 346 9.80 25.47 -13.65
N ARG A 347 8.50 25.60 -13.81
CA ARG A 347 7.66 26.55 -13.05
C ARG A 347 7.07 25.85 -11.82
N PHE A 348 7.15 26.54 -10.67
CA PHE A 348 6.59 26.11 -9.40
C PHE A 348 5.68 27.19 -8.85
N HIS A 349 4.58 26.81 -8.27
CA HIS A 349 3.61 27.74 -7.67
C HIS A 349 3.21 27.26 -6.27
N ASN A 350 2.68 28.19 -5.49
CA ASN A 350 2.07 27.86 -4.20
C ASN A 350 0.65 27.34 -4.41
N LEU A 351 0.16 26.55 -3.46
CA LEU A 351 -1.22 26.07 -3.49
C LEU A 351 -2.20 27.23 -3.59
N LYS A 352 -3.11 27.22 -4.58
CA LYS A 352 -4.02 28.33 -4.89
C LYS A 352 -3.29 29.66 -5.19
N ASN A 353 -2.08 29.58 -5.68
CA ASN A 353 -1.27 30.74 -6.13
C ASN A 353 -1.15 31.86 -5.07
N PHE A 354 -1.06 31.52 -3.78
CA PHE A 354 -0.85 32.53 -2.76
C PHE A 354 0.59 33.04 -2.75
N SER A 355 0.77 34.27 -2.27
CA SER A 355 2.06 34.86 -1.89
C SER A 355 2.04 35.28 -0.41
N LEU A 356 3.19 35.55 0.15
CA LEU A 356 3.31 36.20 1.46
C LEU A 356 3.86 37.62 1.27
N PRO A 357 3.50 38.56 2.18
CA PRO A 357 4.06 39.90 2.15
C PRO A 357 5.59 39.92 2.23
N ASP A 358 6.19 40.94 1.64
CA ASP A 358 7.63 41.18 1.76
C ASP A 358 8.04 41.30 3.24
N GLY A 359 9.22 40.74 3.55
CA GLY A 359 9.70 40.64 4.92
C GLY A 359 9.13 39.47 5.73
N SER A 360 8.27 38.64 5.16
CA SER A 360 7.79 37.43 5.81
C SER A 360 8.95 36.52 6.16
N THR A 361 8.93 35.96 7.37
CA THR A 361 10.01 35.11 7.89
C THR A 361 9.95 33.70 7.30
N PHE A 362 11.06 32.97 7.38
CA PHE A 362 11.09 31.55 7.00
C PHE A 362 10.11 30.70 7.83
N THR A 363 9.89 31.06 9.11
CA THR A 363 8.82 30.46 9.93
C THR A 363 7.43 30.65 9.31
N GLN A 364 7.12 31.84 8.82
CA GLN A 364 5.83 32.09 8.16
C GLN A 364 5.70 31.31 6.86
N SER A 365 6.75 31.25 6.05
CA SER A 365 6.78 30.46 4.82
C SER A 365 6.63 28.95 5.08
N PHE A 366 7.29 28.44 6.11
CA PHE A 366 7.16 27.04 6.53
C PHE A 366 5.73 26.73 7.04
N ALA A 367 5.21 27.56 7.92
CA ALA A 367 3.88 27.39 8.53
C ALA A 367 2.74 27.48 7.51
N ARG A 368 2.89 28.32 6.47
CA ARG A 368 1.97 28.44 5.33
C ARG A 368 2.25 27.44 4.22
N SER A 369 3.32 26.65 4.38
CA SER A 369 3.75 25.65 3.37
C SER A 369 4.12 26.25 2.00
N CYS A 370 4.71 27.46 1.97
CA CYS A 370 5.14 28.12 0.75
C CYS A 370 6.11 27.23 -0.05
N ASN A 371 5.80 26.91 -1.30
CA ASN A 371 6.69 26.15 -2.20
C ASN A 371 7.82 27.03 -2.71
N THR A 372 7.45 28.21 -3.18
CA THR A 372 8.35 29.12 -3.88
C THR A 372 9.49 29.64 -3.02
N ALA A 373 9.27 29.78 -1.71
CA ALA A 373 10.34 30.13 -0.78
C ALA A 373 11.44 29.05 -0.72
N PHE A 374 11.07 27.78 -0.75
CA PHE A 374 12.04 26.66 -0.77
C PHE A 374 12.74 26.56 -2.12
N ILE A 375 12.01 26.74 -3.23
CA ILE A 375 12.56 26.71 -4.59
C ILE A 375 13.59 27.84 -4.79
N LYS A 376 13.34 29.04 -4.30
CA LYS A 376 14.29 30.17 -4.42
C LYS A 376 15.58 29.95 -3.64
N LEU A 377 15.56 29.14 -2.59
CA LEU A 377 16.74 28.82 -1.78
C LEU A 377 17.62 27.71 -2.36
N ILE A 378 17.19 27.02 -3.43
CA ILE A 378 17.96 25.95 -4.05
C ILE A 378 19.25 26.48 -4.67
N ASP A 379 19.22 27.69 -5.25
CA ASP A 379 20.38 28.33 -5.87
C ASP A 379 21.49 28.62 -4.84
N ASP A 380 21.11 28.99 -3.62
CA ASP A 380 22.03 29.23 -2.52
C ASP A 380 22.67 27.93 -1.98
N THR A 381 22.01 26.80 -2.18
CA THR A 381 22.47 25.49 -1.70
C THR A 381 23.73 25.02 -2.43
N LYS A 382 23.80 25.21 -3.74
CA LYS A 382 24.94 24.86 -4.65
C LYS A 382 25.46 23.44 -4.48
N ASP A 383 24.60 22.50 -4.12
CA ASP A 383 24.95 21.12 -3.81
C ASP A 383 23.70 20.23 -3.96
N ASP A 384 23.58 19.57 -5.12
CA ASP A 384 22.44 18.72 -5.45
C ASP A 384 22.37 17.47 -4.53
N ALA A 385 23.50 17.05 -3.96
CA ALA A 385 23.57 15.96 -3.00
C ALA A 385 23.19 16.36 -1.56
N ALA A 386 22.93 17.65 -1.28
CA ALA A 386 22.70 18.13 0.10
C ALA A 386 21.45 17.50 0.73
N LEU A 387 20.34 17.42 0.01
CA LEU A 387 19.10 16.83 0.52
C LEU A 387 19.20 15.30 0.65
N PRO A 388 19.69 14.53 -0.32
CA PRO A 388 20.00 13.11 -0.16
C PRO A 388 20.93 12.83 1.02
N LYS A 389 21.97 13.63 1.18
CA LYS A 389 22.97 13.46 2.24
C LYS A 389 22.36 13.68 3.64
N ILE A 390 21.59 14.74 3.88
CA ILE A 390 20.94 14.94 5.18
C ILE A 390 19.88 13.87 5.43
N ALA A 391 19.17 13.41 4.39
CA ALA A 391 18.19 12.33 4.49
C ALA A 391 18.82 11.07 5.08
N ARG A 392 20.01 10.71 4.61
CA ARG A 392 20.74 9.53 5.07
C ARG A 392 21.47 9.78 6.40
N ASP A 393 22.27 10.85 6.47
CA ASP A 393 23.23 11.09 7.55
C ASP A 393 22.58 11.48 8.86
N VAL A 394 21.39 12.10 8.81
CA VAL A 394 20.68 12.66 9.96
C VAL A 394 19.34 11.97 10.20
N PHE A 395 18.56 11.76 9.14
CA PHE A 395 17.21 11.20 9.25
C PHE A 395 17.16 9.68 9.05
N GLY A 396 18.28 9.05 8.71
CA GLY A 396 18.42 7.62 8.58
C GLY A 396 17.64 7.01 7.41
N ILE A 397 17.24 7.82 6.42
CA ILE A 397 16.52 7.32 5.23
C ILE A 397 17.49 6.55 4.33
N GLY A 398 17.10 5.35 3.89
CA GLY A 398 17.92 4.48 3.06
C GLY A 398 18.99 3.71 3.84
N LEU A 399 18.81 3.48 5.14
CA LEU A 399 19.75 2.73 5.99
C LEU A 399 19.34 1.27 6.24
N ASP A 400 18.34 0.74 5.54
CA ASP A 400 17.83 -0.63 5.70
C ASP A 400 17.36 -0.91 7.15
N TRP A 401 16.21 -0.37 7.49
CA TRP A 401 15.69 -0.42 8.86
C TRP A 401 15.25 -1.82 9.30
N GLN A 402 15.86 -2.32 10.35
CA GLN A 402 15.53 -3.59 10.98
C GLN A 402 14.47 -3.38 12.07
N THR A 403 13.22 -3.14 11.68
CA THR A 403 12.12 -2.75 12.59
C THR A 403 11.57 -3.92 13.42
N GLY A 404 11.83 -5.15 13.00
CA GLY A 404 11.25 -6.38 13.57
C GLY A 404 10.17 -7.01 12.67
N VAL A 405 9.64 -6.26 11.71
CA VAL A 405 8.70 -6.69 10.67
C VAL A 405 9.14 -6.15 9.33
N VAL A 406 8.52 -6.60 8.24
CA VAL A 406 8.85 -6.13 6.90
C VAL A 406 8.47 -4.67 6.73
N THR A 407 9.43 -3.86 6.33
CA THR A 407 9.27 -2.44 6.00
C THR A 407 10.01 -2.12 4.70
N THR A 408 9.61 -1.04 4.05
CA THR A 408 10.36 -0.49 2.91
C THR A 408 10.98 0.82 3.33
N ASP A 409 12.26 0.99 3.04
CA ASP A 409 12.94 2.26 3.25
C ASP A 409 12.38 3.35 2.33
N GLY A 410 12.46 4.59 2.84
CA GLY A 410 12.28 5.78 2.02
C GLY A 410 13.48 6.01 1.10
N SER A 411 13.28 6.83 0.08
CA SER A 411 14.32 7.19 -0.88
C SER A 411 14.28 8.67 -1.19
N VAL A 412 15.46 9.30 -1.14
CA VAL A 412 15.74 10.65 -1.64
C VAL A 412 16.95 10.52 -2.56
N PRO A 413 16.75 10.18 -3.84
CA PRO A 413 17.86 10.03 -4.78
C PRO A 413 18.52 11.37 -5.08
N GLU A 414 19.77 11.34 -5.53
CA GLU A 414 20.45 12.52 -6.02
C GLU A 414 19.90 12.88 -7.40
N GLU A 415 19.40 14.09 -7.53
CA GLU A 415 18.76 14.60 -8.74
C GLU A 415 19.31 15.98 -9.07
N VAL A 416 19.16 16.37 -10.32
CA VAL A 416 19.60 17.68 -10.83
C VAL A 416 18.42 18.46 -11.39
N GLY A 417 18.61 19.77 -11.54
CA GLY A 417 17.65 20.61 -12.24
C GLY A 417 16.28 20.68 -11.61
N GLY A 418 15.25 20.57 -12.47
CA GLY A 418 13.84 20.67 -12.04
C GLY A 418 13.40 19.54 -11.09
N GLU A 419 13.99 18.34 -11.20
CA GLU A 419 13.71 17.23 -10.28
C GLU A 419 14.29 17.48 -8.89
N ALA A 420 15.54 17.98 -8.78
CA ALA A 420 16.11 18.41 -7.51
C ALA A 420 15.24 19.48 -6.83
N ALA A 421 14.71 20.44 -7.61
CA ALA A 421 13.78 21.44 -7.09
C ALA A 421 12.46 20.85 -6.61
N ALA A 422 11.89 19.89 -7.34
CA ALA A 422 10.67 19.18 -6.93
C ALA A 422 10.87 18.43 -5.61
N GLN A 423 12.04 17.82 -5.39
CA GLN A 423 12.37 17.15 -4.13
C GLN A 423 12.36 18.09 -2.93
N TYR A 424 12.76 19.37 -3.08
CA TYR A 424 12.73 20.35 -1.98
C TYR A 424 11.34 20.57 -1.40
N ILE A 425 10.32 20.27 -2.16
CA ILE A 425 8.91 20.37 -1.76
C ILE A 425 8.22 19.02 -1.60
N GLY A 426 9.00 17.91 -1.67
CA GLY A 426 8.53 16.55 -1.47
C GLY A 426 7.80 15.94 -2.66
N GLN A 427 8.12 16.39 -3.85
CA GLN A 427 7.62 15.86 -5.13
C GLN A 427 8.78 15.25 -5.94
N GLY A 428 8.56 14.92 -7.18
CA GLY A 428 9.56 14.28 -8.05
C GLY A 428 9.80 12.83 -7.65
N THR A 429 11.06 12.43 -7.60
CA THR A 429 11.48 11.04 -7.39
C THR A 429 11.55 10.61 -5.92
N VAL A 430 11.24 11.51 -4.97
CA VAL A 430 11.21 11.18 -3.55
C VAL A 430 10.10 10.18 -3.24
N GLN A 431 10.44 9.12 -2.52
CA GLN A 431 9.49 8.09 -2.09
C GLN A 431 9.57 7.87 -0.58
N MET A 432 8.43 7.92 0.07
CA MET A 432 8.27 7.68 1.51
C MET A 432 7.04 6.84 1.79
N ASN A 433 7.07 6.10 2.89
CA ASN A 433 5.87 5.58 3.53
C ASN A 433 5.55 6.40 4.79
N VAL A 434 4.47 6.02 5.46
CA VAL A 434 3.99 6.75 6.63
C VAL A 434 4.96 6.60 7.82
N LEU A 435 5.59 5.42 7.98
CA LEU A 435 6.60 5.20 9.01
C LEU A 435 7.82 6.11 8.81
N ASN A 436 8.28 6.28 7.56
CA ASN A 436 9.39 7.19 7.26
C ASN A 436 9.06 8.62 7.70
N MET A 437 7.85 9.11 7.38
CA MET A 437 7.43 10.47 7.75
C MET A 437 7.24 10.64 9.26
N ALA A 438 6.75 9.62 9.97
CA ALA A 438 6.68 9.64 11.43
C ALA A 438 8.08 9.69 12.07
N SER A 439 9.03 8.91 11.53
CA SER A 439 10.44 8.90 11.96
C SER A 439 11.15 10.23 11.67
N ILE A 440 10.92 10.84 10.50
CA ILE A 440 11.45 12.17 10.16
C ILE A 440 10.96 13.20 11.18
N THR A 441 9.67 13.14 11.55
CA THR A 441 9.09 14.04 12.55
C THR A 441 9.66 13.79 13.94
N ALA A 442 9.86 12.54 14.34
CA ALA A 442 10.50 12.16 15.60
C ALA A 442 11.95 12.67 15.66
N THR A 443 12.71 12.52 14.58
CA THR A 443 14.08 13.03 14.44
C THR A 443 14.12 14.57 14.51
N ALA A 444 13.19 15.25 13.82
CA ALA A 444 13.08 16.70 13.89
C ALA A 444 12.75 17.19 15.30
N ARG A 445 11.94 16.45 16.06
CA ARG A 445 11.57 16.74 17.44
C ARG A 445 12.76 16.68 18.40
N THR A 446 13.60 15.66 18.29
CA THR A 446 14.73 15.40 19.21
C THR A 446 16.09 15.86 18.69
N GLY A 447 16.22 16.04 17.37
CA GLY A 447 17.49 16.27 16.67
C GLY A 447 18.28 15.01 16.39
N THR A 448 17.84 13.84 16.84
CA THR A 448 18.60 12.57 16.72
C THR A 448 17.71 11.47 16.17
N PHE A 449 18.16 10.83 15.10
CA PHE A 449 17.51 9.64 14.55
C PHE A 449 17.60 8.46 15.51
N ARG A 450 16.47 7.80 15.67
CA ARG A 450 16.38 6.50 16.32
C ARG A 450 15.57 5.61 15.43
N GLN A 451 16.21 4.52 14.96
CA GLN A 451 15.53 3.59 14.07
C GLN A 451 14.21 3.12 14.69
N PRO A 452 13.09 3.21 13.94
CA PRO A 452 11.81 2.69 14.42
C PRO A 452 11.87 1.18 14.66
N VAL A 453 11.27 0.73 15.76
CA VAL A 453 11.18 -0.68 16.12
C VAL A 453 9.78 -1.01 16.64
N ILE A 454 9.25 -2.19 16.26
CA ILE A 454 7.94 -2.67 16.73
C ILE A 454 8.08 -3.72 17.83
N VAL A 455 9.25 -4.30 17.97
CA VAL A 455 9.66 -5.18 19.05
C VAL A 455 11.02 -4.75 19.58
N PRO A 456 11.32 -4.97 20.88
CA PRO A 456 12.63 -4.65 21.45
C PRO A 456 13.77 -5.32 20.68
N GLN A 457 14.88 -4.61 20.52
CA GLN A 457 16.10 -5.15 19.90
C GLN A 457 16.59 -6.44 20.57
N SER A 458 16.45 -6.51 21.89
CA SER A 458 16.89 -7.67 22.68
C SER A 458 16.18 -8.99 22.35
N LEU A 459 15.08 -8.94 21.58
CA LEU A 459 14.33 -10.15 21.24
C LEU A 459 15.07 -11.07 20.26
N ASP A 460 15.85 -10.47 19.35
CA ASP A 460 16.65 -11.19 18.33
C ASP A 460 18.06 -10.63 18.15
N ASN A 461 18.47 -9.66 18.97
CA ASN A 461 19.78 -8.98 18.94
C ASN A 461 20.15 -8.42 17.55
N ARG A 462 19.15 -8.04 16.74
CA ARG A 462 19.37 -7.46 15.42
C ARG A 462 20.13 -6.13 15.50
N GLU A 463 20.93 -5.87 14.48
CA GLU A 463 21.61 -4.60 14.35
C GLU A 463 20.62 -3.50 13.92
N LEU A 464 20.60 -2.38 14.66
CA LEU A 464 19.77 -1.23 14.33
C LEU A 464 20.57 -0.23 13.50
N ALA A 465 19.95 0.31 12.46
CA ALA A 465 20.53 1.38 11.67
C ALA A 465 20.79 2.62 12.54
N THR A 466 21.94 3.23 12.34
CA THR A 466 22.37 4.42 13.06
C THR A 466 22.74 5.51 12.07
N ALA A 467 22.14 6.68 12.17
CA ALA A 467 22.54 7.86 11.41
C ALA A 467 23.95 8.32 11.85
N SER A 468 24.74 8.81 10.90
CA SER A 468 26.14 9.16 11.15
C SER A 468 26.30 10.37 12.07
N ARG A 469 25.26 11.20 12.21
CA ARG A 469 25.25 12.40 13.06
C ARG A 469 23.85 12.85 13.43
N SER A 470 23.76 13.70 14.45
CA SER A 470 22.54 14.40 14.86
C SER A 470 22.48 15.81 14.27
N LEU A 471 21.30 16.42 14.29
CA LEU A 471 21.16 17.86 14.02
C LEU A 471 21.81 18.70 15.14
N PRO A 472 22.44 19.82 14.81
CA PRO A 472 22.83 20.81 15.82
C PRO A 472 21.62 21.24 16.66
N THR A 473 21.83 21.46 17.97
CA THR A 473 20.75 21.86 18.89
C THR A 473 20.03 23.13 18.41
N SER A 474 20.76 24.10 17.87
CA SER A 474 20.18 25.33 17.34
C SER A 474 19.27 25.11 16.13
N VAL A 475 19.60 24.14 15.26
CA VAL A 475 18.76 23.74 14.13
C VAL A 475 17.49 23.05 14.62
N THR A 476 17.65 22.10 15.55
CA THR A 476 16.51 21.40 16.19
C THR A 476 15.54 22.36 16.83
N GLN A 477 16.01 23.36 17.58
CA GLN A 477 15.17 24.38 18.23
C GLN A 477 14.41 25.22 17.20
N GLN A 478 15.07 25.69 16.15
CA GLN A 478 14.45 26.46 15.09
C GLN A 478 13.39 25.64 14.32
N LEU A 479 13.70 24.39 13.99
CA LEU A 479 12.79 23.49 13.31
C LEU A 479 11.52 23.22 14.15
N ASN A 480 11.70 22.96 15.46
CA ASN A 480 10.58 22.82 16.40
C ASN A 480 9.75 24.10 16.48
N THR A 481 10.38 25.29 16.48
CA THR A 481 9.68 26.58 16.46
C THR A 481 8.78 26.72 15.23
N MET A 482 9.28 26.36 14.05
CA MET A 482 8.51 26.42 12.80
C MET A 482 7.38 25.39 12.78
N MET A 483 7.61 24.18 13.32
CA MET A 483 6.56 23.17 13.43
C MET A 483 5.48 23.56 14.44
N ARG A 484 5.83 24.19 15.58
CA ARG A 484 4.87 24.76 16.53
C ARG A 484 4.03 25.87 15.88
N ALA A 485 4.65 26.75 15.10
CA ALA A 485 3.95 27.78 14.34
C ALA A 485 2.92 27.18 13.37
N THR A 486 3.29 26.10 12.66
CA THR A 486 2.37 25.38 11.78
C THR A 486 1.16 24.83 12.54
N ALA A 487 1.36 24.27 13.74
CA ALA A 487 0.30 23.73 14.59
C ALA A 487 -0.53 24.81 15.29
N ALA A 488 0.03 25.99 15.56
CA ALA A 488 -0.63 27.04 16.31
C ALA A 488 -1.53 27.95 15.43
N TRP A 489 -1.03 28.38 14.28
CA TRP A 489 -1.69 29.33 13.39
C TRP A 489 -1.47 29.06 11.89
N GLY A 490 -0.62 28.10 11.53
CA GLY A 490 -0.35 27.73 10.15
C GLY A 490 -1.39 26.75 9.59
N THR A 491 -0.99 26.02 8.54
CA THR A 491 -1.87 25.10 7.81
C THR A 491 -2.32 23.90 8.65
N GLY A 492 -1.64 23.58 9.75
CA GLY A 492 -1.99 22.49 10.68
C GLY A 492 -2.90 22.91 11.85
N ALA A 493 -3.18 24.22 12.02
CA ALA A 493 -3.81 24.76 13.22
C ALA A 493 -5.17 24.11 13.52
N LYS A 494 -6.04 23.97 12.51
CA LYS A 494 -7.38 23.37 12.67
C LYS A 494 -7.29 21.92 13.15
N ALA A 495 -6.43 21.11 12.54
CA ALA A 495 -6.27 19.70 12.90
C ALA A 495 -5.68 19.52 14.31
N MET A 496 -4.71 20.37 14.67
CA MET A 496 -4.00 20.29 15.94
C MET A 496 -4.70 21.04 17.10
N ALA A 497 -5.85 21.71 16.85
CA ALA A 497 -6.52 22.53 17.86
C ALA A 497 -6.85 21.74 19.15
N SER A 498 -7.34 20.50 19.02
CA SER A 498 -7.73 19.65 20.16
C SER A 498 -6.57 18.85 20.77
N VAL A 499 -5.37 18.88 20.14
CA VAL A 499 -4.19 18.20 20.68
C VAL A 499 -3.55 19.11 21.73
N GLY A 500 -3.33 18.61 22.93
CA GLY A 500 -2.67 19.36 24.01
C GLY A 500 -1.14 19.17 23.98
N GLY A 501 -0.45 19.61 25.06
CA GLY A 501 1.01 19.48 25.23
C GLY A 501 1.83 20.35 24.29
N ASP A 502 3.14 20.10 24.25
CA ASP A 502 4.08 20.74 23.32
C ASP A 502 3.93 20.11 21.94
N LYS A 503 3.29 20.79 21.02
CA LYS A 503 2.86 20.27 19.73
C LYS A 503 3.41 21.01 18.53
N GLY A 504 3.72 20.28 17.49
CA GLY A 504 4.14 20.82 16.20
C GLY A 504 3.60 19.99 15.05
N ALA A 505 3.56 20.54 13.85
CA ALA A 505 3.01 19.85 12.68
C ALA A 505 3.61 20.32 11.37
N LYS A 506 3.36 19.53 10.32
CA LYS A 506 3.53 19.92 8.91
C LYS A 506 2.48 19.23 8.05
N THR A 507 1.80 20.03 7.23
CA THR A 507 0.85 19.55 6.22
C THR A 507 1.55 19.24 4.91
N GLY A 508 1.03 18.29 4.15
CA GLY A 508 1.44 17.99 2.80
C GLY A 508 0.24 17.69 1.91
N SER A 509 0.34 18.07 0.66
CA SER A 509 -0.54 17.62 -0.41
C SER A 509 0.38 17.09 -1.50
N ALA A 510 0.24 15.83 -1.88
CA ALA A 510 1.02 15.21 -2.93
C ALA A 510 0.13 15.03 -4.16
N GLU A 511 0.49 15.72 -5.23
CA GLU A 511 -0.15 15.54 -6.51
C GLU A 511 0.31 14.22 -7.13
N VAL A 512 -0.63 13.48 -7.70
CA VAL A 512 -0.38 12.20 -8.35
C VAL A 512 -0.98 12.26 -9.74
N ASP A 513 -0.20 11.90 -10.74
CA ASP A 513 -0.62 11.91 -12.14
C ASP A 513 -1.87 11.04 -12.33
N GLY A 514 -2.87 11.61 -13.00
CA GLY A 514 -4.15 10.92 -13.25
C GLY A 514 -5.15 10.96 -12.09
N GLN A 515 -4.85 11.64 -10.97
CA GLN A 515 -5.80 11.88 -9.89
C GLN A 515 -6.30 13.34 -9.93
N GLU A 516 -7.61 13.54 -9.79
CA GLU A 516 -8.20 14.88 -9.70
C GLU A 516 -7.89 15.56 -8.35
N THR A 517 -7.70 14.77 -7.32
CA THR A 517 -7.48 15.24 -5.96
C THR A 517 -6.17 14.68 -5.40
N SER A 518 -5.34 15.55 -4.84
CA SER A 518 -4.05 15.18 -4.25
C SER A 518 -4.21 14.21 -3.06
N ASN A 519 -3.18 13.44 -2.77
CA ASN A 519 -3.09 12.69 -1.54
C ASN A 519 -2.84 13.63 -0.35
N SER A 520 -3.67 13.52 0.68
CA SER A 520 -3.56 14.29 1.91
C SER A 520 -2.50 13.68 2.81
N TRP A 521 -1.43 14.42 3.09
CA TRP A 521 -0.38 14.03 4.03
C TRP A 521 -0.36 14.97 5.23
N PHE A 522 -0.15 14.41 6.40
CA PHE A 522 0.05 15.18 7.62
C PHE A 522 1.03 14.48 8.54
N THR A 523 1.88 15.25 9.18
CA THR A 523 2.71 14.75 10.26
C THR A 523 2.78 15.76 11.39
N GLY A 524 2.93 15.27 12.62
CA GLY A 524 3.02 16.12 13.79
C GLY A 524 3.52 15.37 15.00
N PHE A 525 3.80 16.13 16.04
CA PHE A 525 4.17 15.60 17.35
C PHE A 525 3.35 16.25 18.46
N SER A 526 3.25 15.57 19.58
CA SER A 526 2.82 16.09 20.87
C SER A 526 3.65 15.45 21.97
N ASP A 527 4.36 16.28 22.73
CA ASP A 527 5.31 15.85 23.76
C ASP A 527 6.34 14.83 23.22
N ASP A 528 6.27 13.57 23.65
CA ASP A 528 7.17 12.47 23.22
C ASP A 528 6.43 11.45 22.33
N LEU A 529 5.51 11.92 21.50
CA LEU A 529 4.86 11.12 20.48
C LEU A 529 4.84 11.88 19.16
N ALA A 530 5.32 11.25 18.09
CA ALA A 530 5.25 11.74 16.71
C ALA A 530 4.36 10.80 15.89
N ALA A 531 3.56 11.35 14.98
CA ALA A 531 2.71 10.56 14.11
C ALA A 531 2.66 11.16 12.70
N ALA A 532 2.46 10.31 11.70
CA ALA A 532 2.21 10.71 10.33
C ALA A 532 1.04 9.92 9.76
N ALA A 533 0.32 10.51 8.82
CA ALA A 533 -0.76 9.84 8.09
C ALA A 533 -0.80 10.27 6.63
N VAL A 534 -1.31 9.37 5.79
CA VAL A 534 -1.73 9.66 4.42
C VAL A 534 -3.17 9.21 4.22
N VAL A 535 -3.94 10.01 3.52
CA VAL A 535 -5.28 9.67 3.00
C VAL A 535 -5.23 9.85 1.49
N GLN A 536 -5.45 8.76 0.75
CA GLN A 536 -5.45 8.80 -0.71
C GLN A 536 -6.63 9.65 -1.20
N THR A 537 -6.40 10.48 -2.22
CA THR A 537 -7.42 11.42 -2.74
C THR A 537 -8.08 12.28 -1.67
N GLY A 538 -7.38 12.51 -0.54
CA GLY A 538 -7.91 13.23 0.62
C GLY A 538 -7.77 14.76 0.53
N GLY A 539 -7.18 15.30 -0.54
CA GLY A 539 -7.00 16.73 -0.75
C GLY A 539 -5.92 17.35 0.13
N HIS A 540 -6.24 18.42 0.86
CA HIS A 540 -5.26 19.12 1.67
C HIS A 540 -4.93 18.37 2.97
N GLY A 541 -3.64 18.38 3.35
CA GLY A 541 -3.12 17.65 4.50
C GLY A 541 -3.85 17.93 5.81
N GLY A 542 -4.26 19.18 6.03
CA GLY A 542 -4.99 19.57 7.23
C GLY A 542 -6.44 19.07 7.30
N ASP A 543 -7.03 18.68 6.18
CA ASP A 543 -8.47 18.35 6.08
C ASP A 543 -8.76 16.87 6.32
N ALA A 544 -7.94 15.95 5.79
CA ALA A 544 -8.14 14.51 5.91
C ALA A 544 -7.08 13.83 6.80
N ALA A 545 -5.80 13.90 6.47
CA ALA A 545 -4.73 13.25 7.23
C ALA A 545 -4.49 13.93 8.61
N GLY A 546 -4.71 15.24 8.70
CA GLY A 546 -4.57 15.99 9.96
C GLY A 546 -5.44 15.48 11.10
N PRO A 547 -6.77 15.31 10.92
CA PRO A 547 -7.64 14.70 11.93
C PRO A 547 -7.21 13.28 12.35
N VAL A 548 -6.69 12.47 11.42
CA VAL A 548 -6.18 11.12 11.74
C VAL A 548 -5.00 11.21 12.71
N VAL A 549 -4.00 12.03 12.40
CA VAL A 549 -2.82 12.23 13.26
C VAL A 549 -3.23 12.81 14.62
N ALA A 550 -4.14 13.80 14.64
CA ALA A 550 -4.58 14.44 15.88
C ALA A 550 -5.21 13.45 16.86
N GLU A 551 -6.07 12.54 16.39
CA GLU A 551 -6.69 11.52 17.24
C GLU A 551 -5.66 10.55 17.83
N VAL A 552 -4.69 10.11 17.02
CA VAL A 552 -3.62 9.22 17.48
C VAL A 552 -2.73 9.92 18.51
N LEU A 553 -2.34 11.19 18.28
CA LEU A 553 -1.54 11.96 19.22
C LEU A 553 -2.27 12.20 20.55
N LYS A 554 -3.60 12.29 20.57
CA LYS A 554 -4.38 12.43 21.81
C LYS A 554 -4.45 11.13 22.61
N ALA A 555 -4.55 10.00 21.92
CA ALA A 555 -4.76 8.70 22.55
C ALA A 555 -3.48 8.05 23.10
N GLY A 556 -2.33 8.32 22.51
CA GLY A 556 -1.04 7.70 22.87
C GLY A 556 -0.20 8.54 23.84
N ARG A 557 -0.81 9.30 24.73
CA ARG A 557 -0.15 10.14 25.74
C ARG A 557 0.09 9.40 27.03
#